data_e383c693ab943cdc8bfc115380b66edd
#
_entry.id   e383c693ab943cdc8bfc115380b66edd
#
_cell.length_a   1.000
_cell.length_b   1.000
_cell.length_c   1.000
_cell.angle_alpha   90.00
_cell.angle_beta   90.00
_cell.angle_gamma   90.00
#
_symmetry.space_group_name_H-M   'P 1'
#
loop_
_entity.id
_entity.type
_entity.pdbx_description
1 polymer ?
#
loop_
_entity_poly.entity_id
_entity_poly.type
_entity_poly.pdbx_seq_one_letter_code
_entity_poly.pdbx_strand_id
1 'polypeptide(L)'
;SKGHSVIIPLRHVDSFFDVAEKERKSLSSLLELARNELKIRHQPEGFHIAFNDGNVFGDDQAEHFHIHIIPRYKNEPLKLDQRWGITA
;
A
#
# COMPACT_ATOMS: atom_id res chain seq x y z
N SER A 1 10.61 2.12 5.53
CA SER A 1 10.14 3.05 6.54
C SER A 1 9.58 2.32 7.74
N LYS A 2 9.70 2.93 8.87
CA LYS A 2 9.15 2.39 10.11
C LYS A 2 7.63 2.33 10.03
N GLY A 3 7.09 1.15 10.22
CA GLY A 3 5.66 0.93 10.16
C GLY A 3 5.10 0.64 8.77
N HIS A 4 5.96 0.47 7.76
CA HIS A 4 5.52 0.10 6.42
C HIS A 4 4.69 -1.17 6.48
N SER A 5 3.47 -1.12 6.00
CA SER A 5 2.50 -2.20 6.07
C SER A 5 1.90 -2.49 4.70
N VAL A 6 1.40 -3.70 4.55
CA VAL A 6 0.82 -4.16 3.29
C VAL A 6 -0.53 -4.77 3.57
N ILE A 7 -1.52 -4.43 2.75
CA ILE A 7 -2.86 -5.00 2.82
C ILE A 7 -3.09 -5.82 1.56
N ILE A 8 -3.51 -7.07 1.74
CA ILE A 8 -3.67 -8.03 0.65
C ILE A 8 -5.07 -8.64 0.74
N PRO A 9 -5.80 -8.74 -0.40
CA PRO A 9 -7.07 -9.50 -0.41
C PRO A 9 -6.79 -10.98 -0.13
N LEU A 10 -7.73 -11.65 0.49
CA LEU A 10 -7.59 -13.10 0.74
C LEU A 10 -7.63 -13.90 -0.57
N ARG A 11 -8.50 -13.49 -1.48
CA ARG A 11 -8.58 -14.11 -2.80
C ARG A 11 -7.43 -13.58 -3.67
N HIS A 12 -6.78 -14.46 -4.40
CA HIS A 12 -5.72 -14.03 -5.31
C HIS A 12 -6.30 -13.23 -6.47
N VAL A 13 -5.89 -11.98 -6.61
CA VAL A 13 -6.24 -11.14 -7.76
C VAL A 13 -4.98 -10.42 -8.23
N ASP A 14 -4.87 -10.24 -9.53
CA ASP A 14 -3.69 -9.62 -10.13
C ASP A 14 -3.86 -8.11 -10.34
N SER A 15 -5.09 -7.63 -10.30
CA SER A 15 -5.41 -6.24 -10.59
C SER A 15 -6.44 -5.71 -9.61
N PHE A 16 -6.31 -4.44 -9.25
CA PHE A 16 -7.32 -3.74 -8.47
C PHE A 16 -8.71 -3.84 -9.15
N PHE A 17 -8.72 -3.82 -10.46
CA PHE A 17 -9.97 -3.82 -11.22
C PHE A 17 -10.67 -5.18 -11.23
N ASP A 18 -9.98 -6.23 -10.80
CA ASP A 18 -10.55 -7.54 -10.60
C ASP A 18 -11.06 -7.77 -9.18
N VAL A 19 -10.85 -6.81 -8.30
CA VAL A 19 -11.34 -6.86 -6.93
C VAL A 19 -12.84 -6.63 -6.94
N ALA A 20 -13.60 -7.55 -6.35
CA ALA A 20 -15.05 -7.43 -6.28
C ALA A 20 -15.47 -6.29 -5.35
N GLU A 21 -16.68 -5.77 -5.57
CA GLU A 21 -17.17 -4.63 -4.78
C GLU A 21 -17.13 -4.90 -3.28
N LYS A 22 -17.56 -6.08 -2.86
CA LYS A 22 -17.49 -6.47 -1.45
C LYS A 22 -16.07 -6.46 -0.92
N GLU A 23 -15.14 -6.95 -1.74
CA GLU A 23 -13.72 -6.96 -1.39
C GLU A 23 -13.16 -5.56 -1.27
N ARG A 24 -13.58 -4.64 -2.15
CA ARG A 24 -13.16 -3.24 -2.09
C ARG A 24 -13.60 -2.57 -0.79
N LYS A 25 -14.81 -2.86 -0.36
CA LYS A 25 -15.32 -2.34 0.92
C LYS A 25 -14.49 -2.86 2.09
N SER A 26 -14.16 -4.14 2.07
CA SER A 26 -13.33 -4.76 3.11
C SER A 26 -11.93 -4.18 3.11
N LEU A 27 -11.35 -3.99 1.93
CA LEU A 27 -10.01 -3.38 1.80
C LEU A 27 -10.01 -1.95 2.31
N SER A 28 -11.05 -1.18 1.99
CA SER A 28 -11.18 0.19 2.45
C SER A 28 -11.26 0.27 3.97
N SER A 29 -12.07 -0.59 4.59
CA SER A 29 -12.18 -0.65 6.04
C SER A 29 -10.88 -1.04 6.70
N LEU A 30 -10.20 -2.04 6.13
CA LEU A 30 -8.93 -2.51 6.66
C LEU A 30 -7.85 -1.44 6.51
N LEU A 31 -7.86 -0.71 5.40
CA LEU A 31 -6.93 0.39 5.17
C LEU A 31 -7.09 1.47 6.23
N GLU A 32 -8.33 1.82 6.54
CA GLU A 32 -8.62 2.81 7.58
C GLU A 32 -8.15 2.33 8.96
N LEU A 33 -8.41 1.08 9.30
CA LEU A 33 -7.96 0.50 10.56
C LEU A 33 -6.43 0.50 10.65
N ALA A 34 -5.76 0.09 9.58
CA ALA A 34 -4.31 0.05 9.55
C ALA A 34 -3.70 1.43 9.69
N ARG A 35 -4.27 2.41 8.98
CA ARG A 35 -3.82 3.80 9.08
C ARG A 35 -3.95 4.32 10.51
N ASN A 36 -5.10 4.07 11.13
CA ASN A 36 -5.34 4.54 12.49
C ASN A 36 -4.38 3.90 13.49
N GLU A 37 -4.12 2.60 13.33
CA GLU A 37 -3.18 1.89 14.18
C GLU A 37 -1.74 2.42 14.03
N LEU A 38 -1.32 2.65 12.81
CA LEU A 38 0.01 3.19 12.53
C LEU A 38 0.14 4.62 13.07
N LYS A 39 -0.92 5.40 12.99
CA LYS A 39 -0.94 6.77 13.50
C LYS A 39 -0.73 6.78 15.01
N ILE A 40 -1.38 5.87 15.71
CA ILE A 40 -1.26 5.75 17.16
C ILE A 40 0.14 5.28 17.56
N ARG A 41 0.65 4.25 16.88
CA ARG A 41 1.93 3.63 17.22
C ARG A 41 3.14 4.47 16.89
N HIS A 42 3.12 5.12 15.76
CA HIS A 42 4.32 5.76 15.21
C HIS A 42 4.23 7.27 15.10
N GLN A 43 3.04 7.83 15.18
CA GLN A 43 2.81 9.28 15.11
C GLN A 43 3.47 9.93 13.89
N PRO A 44 3.24 9.38 12.68
CA PRO A 44 3.80 9.96 11.47
C PRO A 44 3.13 11.28 11.12
N GLU A 45 3.79 12.07 10.27
CA GLU A 45 3.21 13.32 9.74
C GLU A 45 2.16 13.04 8.67
N GLY A 46 2.26 11.91 7.99
CA GLY A 46 1.31 11.52 6.96
C GLY A 46 1.64 10.14 6.43
N PHE A 47 1.02 9.79 5.32
CA PHE A 47 1.19 8.46 4.73
C PHE A 47 1.29 8.55 3.22
N HIS A 48 2.10 7.68 2.64
CA HIS A 48 2.00 7.32 1.23
C HIS A 48 1.19 6.03 1.16
N ILE A 49 0.13 6.04 0.39
CA ILE A 49 -0.71 4.88 0.18
C ILE A 49 -0.70 4.61 -1.31
N ALA A 50 -0.26 3.42 -1.71
CA ALA A 50 -0.05 3.14 -3.12
C ALA A 50 -0.20 1.67 -3.46
N PHE A 51 -0.55 1.41 -4.71
CA PHE A 51 -0.49 0.08 -5.28
C PHE A 51 -0.07 0.20 -6.75
N ASN A 52 0.52 -0.87 -7.26
CA ASN A 52 0.82 -0.99 -8.67
C ASN A 52 -0.20 -1.92 -9.31
N ASP A 53 -0.62 -1.59 -10.52
CA ASP A 53 -1.55 -2.41 -11.27
C ASP A 53 -0.82 -2.97 -12.50
N GLY A 54 -0.83 -4.29 -12.61
CA GLY A 54 -0.14 -4.96 -13.69
C GLY A 54 1.35 -5.21 -13.41
N ASN A 55 2.05 -5.60 -14.44
CA ASN A 55 3.48 -5.97 -14.35
C ASN A 55 4.36 -4.74 -14.57
N VAL A 56 4.36 -3.86 -13.59
CA VAL A 56 5.03 -2.55 -13.67
C VAL A 56 6.54 -2.69 -13.81
N PHE A 57 7.12 -3.71 -13.18
CA PHE A 57 8.57 -3.87 -13.14
C PHE A 57 9.13 -4.82 -14.20
N GLY A 58 8.26 -5.39 -15.03
CA GLY A 58 8.69 -6.22 -16.14
C GLY A 58 9.27 -7.58 -15.78
N ASP A 59 9.18 -8.01 -14.54
CA ASP A 59 9.54 -9.37 -14.19
C ASP A 59 8.33 -10.26 -14.51
N ASP A 60 8.57 -11.51 -14.86
CA ASP A 60 7.52 -12.41 -15.31
C ASP A 60 6.62 -12.94 -14.18
N GLN A 61 6.73 -12.38 -13.01
CA GLN A 61 5.92 -12.81 -11.88
C GLN A 61 4.73 -11.90 -11.71
N ALA A 62 3.54 -12.45 -11.96
CA ALA A 62 2.30 -11.75 -11.65
C ALA A 62 2.22 -11.57 -10.14
N GLU A 63 2.30 -10.35 -9.70
CA GLU A 63 2.20 -10.07 -8.28
C GLU A 63 0.75 -10.08 -7.85
N HIS A 64 0.51 -10.73 -6.72
CA HIS A 64 -0.77 -10.64 -6.04
C HIS A 64 -1.04 -9.16 -5.72
N PHE A 65 -2.23 -8.67 -6.06
CA PHE A 65 -2.58 -7.28 -5.77
C PHE A 65 -2.39 -6.97 -4.29
N HIS A 66 -1.76 -5.85 -3.99
CA HIS A 66 -1.54 -5.41 -2.62
C HIS A 66 -1.44 -3.90 -2.54
N ILE A 67 -1.84 -3.37 -1.40
CA ILE A 67 -1.81 -1.93 -1.12
C ILE A 67 -0.77 -1.67 -0.04
N HIS A 68 0.12 -0.72 -0.30
CA HIS A 68 1.12 -0.30 0.67
C HIS A 68 0.65 0.91 1.45
N ILE A 69 0.91 0.90 2.74
CA ILE A 69 0.76 2.07 3.60
C ILE A 69 2.11 2.37 4.17
N ILE A 70 2.66 3.52 3.82
CA ILE A 70 4.01 3.90 4.23
C ILE A 70 3.94 5.17 5.07
N PRO A 71 4.16 5.07 6.38
CA PRO A 71 4.19 6.27 7.23
C PRO A 71 5.36 7.17 6.82
N ARG A 72 5.11 8.47 6.79
CA ARG A 72 6.12 9.45 6.46
C ARG A 72 6.34 10.37 7.66
N TYR A 73 7.58 10.67 7.93
CA TYR A 73 7.98 11.41 9.12
C TYR A 73 8.65 12.71 8.75
N LYS A 74 8.49 13.71 9.62
CA LYS A 74 9.15 15.00 9.46
C LYS A 74 10.67 14.79 9.43
N ASN A 75 11.34 15.50 8.55
CA ASN A 75 12.78 15.41 8.36
C ASN A 75 13.29 14.08 7.79
N GLU A 76 12.38 13.21 7.40
CA GLU A 76 12.78 12.00 6.71
C GLU A 76 13.19 12.35 5.29
N PRO A 77 14.35 11.84 4.82
CA PRO A 77 14.75 12.08 3.44
C PRO A 77 13.72 11.47 2.50
N LEU A 78 13.26 12.25 1.54
CA LEU A 78 12.38 11.76 0.50
C LEU A 78 13.23 11.04 -0.53
N LYS A 79 12.91 9.78 -0.79
CA LYS A 79 13.64 8.96 -1.75
C LYS A 79 12.72 8.53 -2.86
N LEU A 80 13.26 8.51 -4.07
CA LEU A 80 12.60 7.87 -5.18
C LEU A 80 12.69 6.37 -4.96
N ASP A 81 11.54 5.73 -4.85
CA ASP A 81 11.48 4.28 -4.76
C ASP A 81 10.77 3.76 -6.00
N GLN A 82 11.57 3.26 -6.94
CA GLN A 82 11.04 2.74 -8.20
C GLN A 82 10.10 1.56 -8.00
N ARG A 83 10.29 0.84 -6.90
CA ARG A 83 9.50 -0.33 -6.61
C ARG A 83 8.02 0.02 -6.38
N TRP A 84 7.76 1.20 -5.85
CA TRP A 84 6.39 1.64 -5.53
C TRP A 84 5.84 2.64 -6.52
N GLY A 85 6.66 3.11 -7.44
CA GLY A 85 6.27 4.21 -8.29
C GLY A 85 6.07 5.51 -7.53
N ILE A 86 6.61 5.62 -6.34
CA ILE A 86 6.49 6.82 -5.51
C ILE A 86 7.73 7.67 -5.70
N THR A 87 7.50 8.89 -6.14
CA THR A 87 8.54 9.91 -6.18
C THR A 87 8.36 10.74 -4.93
N ALA A 88 9.23 10.55 -4.03
CA ALA A 88 9.13 11.25 -2.77
C ALA A 88 9.84 12.60 -2.84
#